data_ceb1203e566d3c341f7b23b642fdaab7
#
_entry.id   ceb1203e566d3c341f7b23b642fdaab7
#
_cell.length_a   1.000
_cell.length_b   1.000
_cell.length_c   1.000
_cell.angle_alpha   90.00
_cell.angle_beta   90.00
_cell.angle_gamma   90.00
#
_symmetry.space_group_name_H-M   'P 1'
#
loop_
_entity.id
_entity.type
_entity.pdbx_description
1 polymer ?
#
loop_
_entity_poly.entity_id
_entity_poly.type
_entity_poly.pdbx_seq_one_letter_code
_entity_poly.pdbx_strand_id
1 'polypeptide(L)'
;MSIAATPEPPYTAVIFTSLRTDGDHGYDVMSARMEELAAQQPGYLGMESARERLGITVSYWVDDAAAAGWKQVAEHLVGQTRGQQAWYRDYEVRVATVTRAYGHPQGPRGSSPK
;
A
#
# COMPACT_ATOMS: atom_id res chain seq x y z
N MET A 1 -6.74 -7.70 8.50
CA MET A 1 -6.85 -6.46 7.70
C MET A 1 -8.27 -6.33 7.16
N SER A 2 -8.81 -5.15 7.16
CA SER A 2 -10.17 -4.89 6.72
C SER A 2 -10.14 -3.92 5.53
N ILE A 3 -11.32 -3.60 5.02
CA ILE A 3 -11.42 -2.59 3.95
C ILE A 3 -11.04 -1.24 4.54
N ALA A 4 -10.16 -0.52 3.84
CA ALA A 4 -9.70 0.77 4.29
C ALA A 4 -10.85 1.78 4.32
N ALA A 5 -10.89 2.60 5.37
CA ALA A 5 -11.86 3.67 5.51
C ALA A 5 -11.27 4.93 4.87
N THR A 6 -11.68 5.21 3.63
CA THR A 6 -11.15 6.36 2.89
C THR A 6 -12.17 7.50 2.88
N PRO A 7 -11.69 8.75 2.74
CA PRO A 7 -12.60 9.90 2.66
C PRO A 7 -13.27 9.96 1.29
N GLU A 8 -14.06 11.00 1.08
CA GLU A 8 -14.64 11.25 -0.23
C GLU A 8 -13.55 11.50 -1.25
N PRO A 9 -13.67 10.93 -2.46
CA PRO A 9 -12.71 11.19 -3.52
C PRO A 9 -12.69 12.68 -3.92
N PRO A 10 -11.62 13.14 -4.56
CA PRO A 10 -10.51 12.32 -5.10
C PRO A 10 -9.43 12.06 -4.05
N TYR A 11 -8.75 10.95 -4.23
CA TYR A 11 -7.53 10.66 -3.48
C TYR A 11 -6.66 9.74 -4.35
N THR A 12 -5.46 9.43 -3.87
CA THR A 12 -4.47 8.70 -4.68
C THR A 12 -4.31 7.28 -4.16
N ALA A 13 -4.24 6.33 -5.09
CA ALA A 13 -3.97 4.92 -4.78
C ALA A 13 -2.62 4.54 -5.37
N VAL A 14 -1.79 3.88 -4.55
CA VAL A 14 -0.53 3.27 -5.00
C VAL A 14 -0.74 1.77 -4.99
N ILE A 15 -0.66 1.17 -6.16
CA ILE A 15 -0.95 -0.25 -6.36
C ILE A 15 0.36 -0.97 -6.61
N PHE A 16 0.76 -1.81 -5.68
CA PHE A 16 1.99 -2.58 -5.76
C PHE A 16 1.63 -4.04 -6.03
N THR A 17 1.97 -4.52 -7.22
CA THR A 17 1.70 -5.89 -7.64
C THR A 17 3.02 -6.62 -7.74
N SER A 18 3.14 -7.82 -7.17
CA SER A 18 4.44 -8.48 -7.10
C SER A 18 4.33 -9.99 -7.11
N LEU A 19 5.41 -10.61 -7.63
CA LEU A 19 5.67 -12.03 -7.50
C LEU A 19 6.88 -12.20 -6.59
N ARG A 20 6.75 -13.06 -5.57
CA ARG A 20 7.81 -13.29 -4.61
C ARG A 20 8.81 -14.34 -5.10
N THR A 21 10.03 -14.24 -4.57
CA THR A 21 11.01 -15.33 -4.66
C THR A 21 10.66 -16.39 -3.60
N ASP A 22 11.33 -17.54 -3.68
CA ASP A 22 11.16 -18.57 -2.67
C ASP A 22 11.86 -18.17 -1.37
N GLY A 23 11.31 -18.61 -0.25
CA GLY A 23 11.88 -18.34 1.08
C GLY A 23 11.52 -16.95 1.59
N ASP A 24 11.68 -16.75 2.88
CA ASP A 24 11.28 -15.49 3.50
C ASP A 24 12.33 -14.40 3.35
N HIS A 25 13.59 -14.69 3.63
CA HIS A 25 14.70 -13.75 3.53
C HIS A 25 14.45 -12.43 4.27
N GLY A 26 13.72 -12.48 5.40
CA GLY A 26 13.39 -11.29 6.18
C GLY A 26 12.20 -10.51 5.66
N TYR A 27 11.49 -11.06 4.69
CA TYR A 27 10.36 -10.37 4.07
C TYR A 27 9.24 -10.06 5.06
N ASP A 28 8.87 -11.01 5.91
CA ASP A 28 7.74 -10.81 6.83
C ASP A 28 8.01 -9.67 7.80
N VAL A 29 9.24 -9.59 8.32
CA VAL A 29 9.64 -8.51 9.22
C VAL A 29 9.61 -7.17 8.48
N MET A 30 10.16 -7.13 7.28
CA MET A 30 10.22 -5.90 6.50
C MET A 30 8.84 -5.45 6.06
N SER A 31 7.97 -6.38 5.68
CA SER A 31 6.61 -6.06 5.27
C SER A 31 5.83 -5.42 6.41
N ALA A 32 5.96 -5.96 7.62
CA ALA A 32 5.31 -5.39 8.80
C ALA A 32 5.86 -3.99 9.09
N ARG A 33 7.17 -3.80 8.96
CA ARG A 33 7.80 -2.51 9.19
C ARG A 33 7.33 -1.47 8.17
N MET A 34 7.23 -1.88 6.90
CA MET A 34 6.72 -1.01 5.83
C MET A 34 5.32 -0.51 6.16
N GLU A 35 4.46 -1.42 6.61
CA GLU A 35 3.09 -1.09 6.95
C GLU A 35 3.03 -0.08 8.10
N GLU A 36 3.84 -0.31 9.13
CA GLU A 36 3.95 0.61 10.26
C GLU A 36 4.41 2.00 9.83
N LEU A 37 5.44 2.04 9.00
CA LEU A 37 6.00 3.31 8.55
C LEU A 37 5.02 4.06 7.65
N ALA A 38 4.32 3.37 6.77
CA ALA A 38 3.33 3.99 5.91
C ALA A 38 2.26 4.68 6.74
N ALA A 39 1.79 4.01 7.78
CA ALA A 39 0.73 4.55 8.64
C ALA A 39 1.16 5.81 9.39
N GLN A 40 2.46 6.06 9.49
CA GLN A 40 2.99 7.24 10.17
C GLN A 40 3.22 8.42 9.21
N GLN A 41 3.08 8.22 7.92
CA GLN A 41 3.39 9.25 6.94
C GLN A 41 2.27 10.25 6.78
N PRO A 42 2.61 11.53 6.51
CA PRO A 42 1.57 12.53 6.24
C PRO A 42 0.73 12.12 5.04
N GLY A 43 -0.57 12.25 5.17
CA GLY A 43 -1.49 11.96 4.06
C GLY A 43 -1.86 10.49 3.88
N TYR A 44 -1.39 9.62 4.75
CA TYR A 44 -1.79 8.20 4.72
C TYR A 44 -3.28 8.07 5.03
N LEU A 45 -3.99 7.30 4.21
CA LEU A 45 -5.42 7.08 4.39
C LEU A 45 -5.77 5.64 4.74
N GLY A 46 -4.94 4.69 4.34
CA GLY A 46 -5.20 3.28 4.61
C GLY A 46 -4.47 2.36 3.67
N MET A 47 -4.61 1.07 3.91
CA MET A 47 -3.90 0.06 3.13
C MET A 47 -4.68 -1.24 3.11
N GLU A 48 -4.63 -1.94 1.99
CA GLU A 48 -5.23 -3.25 1.81
C GLU A 48 -4.24 -4.14 1.08
N SER A 49 -4.19 -5.42 1.45
CA SER A 49 -3.22 -6.32 0.86
C SER A 49 -3.77 -7.73 0.82
N ALA A 50 -3.46 -8.43 -0.25
CA ALA A 50 -3.81 -9.84 -0.41
C ALA A 50 -2.74 -10.52 -1.25
N ARG A 51 -2.44 -11.77 -0.93
CA ARG A 51 -1.41 -12.52 -1.64
C ARG A 51 -1.72 -14.00 -1.71
N GLU A 52 -1.57 -14.52 -2.93
CA GLU A 52 -1.38 -15.95 -3.15
C GLU A 52 -0.10 -16.12 -3.94
N ARG A 53 -0.16 -16.53 -5.21
CA ARG A 53 1.03 -16.46 -6.07
C ARG A 53 1.35 -15.03 -6.42
N LEU A 54 0.34 -14.28 -6.79
CA LEU A 54 0.43 -12.85 -7.06
C LEU A 54 0.00 -12.11 -5.82
N GLY A 55 0.76 -11.11 -5.42
CA GLY A 55 0.41 -10.25 -4.30
C GLY A 55 0.04 -8.87 -4.78
N ILE A 56 -0.95 -8.27 -4.15
CA ILE A 56 -1.35 -6.91 -4.45
C ILE A 56 -1.52 -6.16 -3.14
N THR A 57 -0.80 -5.04 -3.01
CA THR A 57 -0.96 -4.13 -1.89
C THR A 57 -1.38 -2.77 -2.44
N VAL A 58 -2.45 -2.22 -1.92
CA VAL A 58 -2.90 -0.89 -2.32
C VAL A 58 -2.83 0.00 -1.09
N SER A 59 -2.09 1.10 -1.21
CA SER A 59 -2.06 2.13 -0.19
C SER A 59 -2.75 3.38 -0.71
N TYR A 60 -3.46 4.07 0.19
CA TYR A 60 -4.28 5.23 -0.17
C TYR A 60 -3.72 6.48 0.49
N TRP A 61 -3.67 7.58 -0.27
CA TRP A 61 -3.00 8.82 0.12
C TRP A 61 -3.88 10.00 -0.25
N VAL A 62 -3.79 11.08 0.52
CA VAL A 62 -4.65 12.25 0.27
C VAL A 62 -4.41 12.85 -1.10
N ASP A 63 -3.16 12.77 -1.62
CA ASP A 63 -2.82 13.32 -2.94
C ASP A 63 -1.52 12.69 -3.46
N ASP A 64 -1.14 13.08 -4.68
CA ASP A 64 0.07 12.57 -5.31
C ASP A 64 1.33 12.94 -4.54
N ALA A 65 1.36 14.13 -3.92
CA ALA A 65 2.53 14.56 -3.17
C ALA A 65 2.77 13.65 -1.97
N ALA A 66 1.71 13.26 -1.27
CA ALA A 66 1.85 12.33 -0.15
C ALA A 66 2.33 10.96 -0.62
N ALA A 67 1.79 10.48 -1.74
CA ALA A 67 2.23 9.21 -2.32
C ALA A 67 3.70 9.26 -2.74
N ALA A 68 4.14 10.36 -3.32
CA ALA A 68 5.54 10.53 -3.72
C ALA A 68 6.46 10.56 -2.51
N GLY A 69 6.03 11.21 -1.42
CA GLY A 69 6.79 11.22 -0.18
C GLY A 69 6.96 9.82 0.38
N TRP A 70 5.90 9.04 0.38
CA TRP A 70 5.97 7.65 0.80
C TRP A 70 6.92 6.82 -0.06
N LYS A 71 6.90 7.03 -1.38
CA LYS A 71 7.80 6.32 -2.29
C LYS A 71 9.25 6.52 -1.88
N GLN A 72 9.64 7.74 -1.53
CA GLN A 72 11.01 8.05 -1.11
C GLN A 72 11.37 7.31 0.18
N VAL A 73 10.47 7.28 1.16
CA VAL A 73 10.71 6.59 2.42
C VAL A 73 10.86 5.09 2.19
N ALA A 74 9.97 4.52 1.38
CA ALA A 74 9.98 3.09 1.10
C ALA A 74 11.25 2.67 0.37
N GLU A 75 11.67 3.44 -0.63
CA GLU A 75 12.89 3.14 -1.39
C GLU A 75 14.13 3.24 -0.52
N HIS A 76 14.17 4.22 0.37
CA HIS A 76 15.29 4.36 1.30
C HIS A 76 15.39 3.15 2.23
N LEU A 77 14.27 2.71 2.77
CA LEU A 77 14.25 1.57 3.67
C LEU A 77 14.70 0.30 2.97
N VAL A 78 14.15 0.04 1.77
CA VAL A 78 14.53 -1.14 0.99
C VAL A 78 16.01 -1.09 0.62
N GLY A 79 16.50 0.07 0.22
CA GLY A 79 17.90 0.25 -0.11
C GLY A 79 18.84 -0.09 1.04
N GLN A 80 18.43 0.26 2.27
CA GLN A 80 19.24 -0.04 3.45
C GLN A 80 19.32 -1.54 3.73
N THR A 81 18.29 -2.29 3.37
CA THR A 81 18.21 -3.70 3.71
C THR A 81 18.78 -4.61 2.63
N ARG A 82 19.01 -4.07 1.43
CA ARG A 82 19.44 -4.85 0.27
C ARG A 82 18.47 -6.00 -0.04
N GLY A 83 17.21 -5.87 0.36
CA GLY A 83 16.27 -6.97 0.34
C GLY A 83 15.45 -7.11 -0.95
N GLN A 84 15.38 -6.05 -1.74
CA GLN A 84 14.42 -6.01 -2.84
C GLN A 84 14.59 -7.17 -3.83
N GLN A 85 15.82 -7.42 -4.27
CA GLN A 85 16.09 -8.50 -5.23
C GLN A 85 15.91 -9.88 -4.61
N ALA A 86 16.14 -9.99 -3.29
CA ALA A 86 15.94 -11.26 -2.60
C ALA A 86 14.46 -11.58 -2.42
N TRP A 87 13.60 -10.56 -2.35
CA TRP A 87 12.18 -10.74 -2.04
C TRP A 87 11.30 -10.89 -3.25
N TYR A 88 11.61 -10.18 -4.34
CA TYR A 88 10.71 -10.11 -5.49
C TYR A 88 11.39 -10.58 -6.76
N ARG A 89 10.70 -11.48 -7.45
CA ARG A 89 11.08 -11.91 -8.80
C ARG A 89 10.65 -10.87 -9.83
N ASP A 90 9.53 -10.21 -9.55
CA ASP A 90 8.97 -9.21 -10.45
C ASP A 90 8.01 -8.34 -9.65
N TYR A 91 7.91 -7.07 -10.02
CA TYR A 91 6.90 -6.20 -9.42
C TYR A 91 6.62 -5.02 -10.33
N GLU A 92 5.45 -4.44 -10.12
CA GLU A 92 5.03 -3.25 -10.84
C GLU A 92 4.30 -2.34 -9.85
N VAL A 93 4.59 -1.03 -9.90
CA VAL A 93 3.91 -0.04 -9.08
C VAL A 93 3.12 0.87 -10.00
N ARG A 94 1.85 1.04 -9.71
CA ARG A 94 0.99 1.96 -10.45
C ARG A 94 0.41 2.97 -9.49
N VAL A 95 0.42 4.24 -9.89
CA VAL A 95 -0.17 5.31 -9.11
C VAL A 95 -1.39 5.80 -9.87
N ALA A 96 -2.52 5.84 -9.19
CA ALA A 96 -3.79 6.15 -9.84
C ALA A 96 -4.56 7.13 -8.97
N THR A 97 -5.43 7.91 -9.59
CA THR A 97 -6.35 8.77 -8.88
C THR A 97 -7.69 8.07 -8.76
N VAL A 98 -8.18 7.95 -7.53
CA VAL A 98 -9.53 7.44 -7.30
C VAL A 98 -10.48 8.62 -7.44
N THR A 99 -11.29 8.60 -8.48
CA THR A 99 -12.21 9.70 -8.76
C THR A 99 -13.63 9.42 -8.25
N ARG A 100 -13.92 8.15 -7.98
CA ARG A 100 -15.24 7.75 -7.53
C ARG A 100 -15.08 6.48 -6.68
N ALA A 101 -15.79 6.42 -5.58
CA ALA A 101 -15.78 5.25 -4.70
C ALA A 101 -17.17 5.10 -4.11
N TYR A 102 -17.66 3.86 -4.10
CA TYR A 102 -18.96 3.57 -3.51
C TYR A 102 -18.94 2.13 -3.02
N GLY A 103 -19.82 1.83 -2.11
CA GLY A 103 -19.84 0.49 -1.53
C GLY A 103 -21.11 0.25 -0.74
N HIS A 104 -21.10 -0.86 -0.04
CA HIS A 104 -22.25 -1.30 0.73
C HIS A 104 -21.78 -1.77 2.11
N PRO A 105 -21.31 -0.83 2.95
CA PRO A 105 -20.70 -1.21 4.23
C PRO A 105 -21.70 -1.87 5.17
N GLN A 106 -21.24 -2.90 5.87
CA GLN A 106 -22.01 -3.58 6.89
C GLN A 106 -21.87 -2.93 8.26
N GLY A 107 -20.97 -1.97 8.37
CA GLY A 107 -20.74 -1.21 9.58
C GLY A 107 -19.91 0.00 9.26
N PRO A 108 -19.51 0.76 10.29
CA PRO A 108 -18.78 1.99 10.02
C PRO A 108 -17.43 1.72 9.38
N ARG A 109 -17.10 2.46 8.33
CA ARG A 109 -15.82 2.42 7.64
C ARG A 109 -15.24 3.82 7.46
N GLY A 110 -15.87 4.82 8.05
CA GLY A 110 -15.40 6.19 7.95
C GLY A 110 -15.84 6.95 6.73
N SER A 111 -16.41 6.27 5.72
CA SER A 111 -16.94 6.92 4.53
C SER A 111 -18.44 6.90 4.55
N SER A 112 -19.07 7.90 3.94
CA SER A 112 -20.52 7.90 3.77
C SER A 112 -20.93 6.77 2.86
N PRO A 113 -22.01 6.08 3.17
CA PRO A 113 -22.60 5.18 2.21
C PRO A 113 -23.13 5.98 1.05
N LYS A 114 -23.08 5.40 -0.15
CA LYS A 114 -23.47 6.20 -1.18
C LYS A 114 -24.35 5.82 -2.12
#